data_4ed15c6b007cca4cdf04ecc98be9946b
#
_entry.id   4ed15c6b007cca4cdf04ecc98be9946b
#
_cell.length_a   1.000
_cell.length_b   1.000
_cell.length_c   1.000
_cell.angle_alpha   90.00
_cell.angle_beta   90.00
_cell.angle_gamma   90.00
#
_symmetry.space_group_name_H-M   'P 1'
#
loop_
_entity.id
_entity.type
_entity.pdbx_description
1 polymer ?
#
loop_
_entity_poly.entity_id
_entity_poly.type
_entity_poly.pdbx_seq_one_letter_code
_entity_poly.pdbx_strand_id
1 'polypeptide(L)'
;MNHGHLLRRLIVLTMAITAGCASSSPPARNVTGSYYPDWLATAPHAPVFEVRDTVNKYGRYARETKRIDLADLIRFHGHFCGGLVEAAVSLRVAFDELFPDGVVDRTDLRIASNNSACGGDVAAYLTGARTRFGTHFIDPALTESEFVVQRASTGATVRVRIRPETYPVEVRTQMRRIEAGHAEPRELERFQALQWEYARRLVGRPPSEAAMLVDAGSYAWPEPACRDLGRRRDNDFRGAPSGGRASPLP
;
A
#
# COMPACT_ATOMS: atom_id res chain seq x y z
N MET A 1 1.06 99.65 16.05
CA MET A 1 2.29 98.90 16.06
C MET A 1 1.93 97.50 16.52
N ASN A 2 1.63 96.58 15.59
CA ASN A 2 1.18 95.24 15.87
C ASN A 2 2.12 94.17 15.32
N HIS A 3 2.65 93.41 16.22
CA HIS A 3 3.46 92.18 15.83
C HIS A 3 2.55 90.99 15.88
N GLY A 4 2.23 90.45 14.69
CA GLY A 4 1.56 89.18 14.54
C GLY A 4 2.54 88.00 14.61
N HIS A 5 2.33 87.15 15.58
CA HIS A 5 3.07 85.87 15.67
C HIS A 5 2.39 84.81 14.83
N LEU A 6 3.05 84.36 13.79
CA LEU A 6 2.67 83.27 12.94
C LEU A 6 3.09 81.94 13.59
N LEU A 7 2.10 81.20 14.13
CA LEU A 7 2.36 79.88 14.72
C LEU A 7 2.29 78.84 13.59
N ARG A 8 3.44 78.37 13.14
CA ARG A 8 3.57 77.24 12.23
C ARG A 8 3.27 75.96 13.01
N ARG A 9 2.11 75.34 12.75
CA ARG A 9 1.81 73.97 13.20
C ARG A 9 2.56 72.98 12.32
N LEU A 10 3.52 72.29 12.93
CA LEU A 10 4.22 71.17 12.34
C LEU A 10 3.30 69.95 12.48
N ILE A 11 2.74 69.49 11.38
CA ILE A 11 2.01 68.18 11.34
C ILE A 11 3.05 67.11 11.18
N VAL A 12 3.34 66.38 12.26
CA VAL A 12 4.15 65.16 12.20
C VAL A 12 3.24 64.01 11.74
N LEU A 13 3.40 63.63 10.48
CA LEU A 13 2.72 62.45 9.90
C LEU A 13 3.49 61.21 10.33
N THR A 14 3.01 60.56 11.40
CA THR A 14 3.51 59.23 11.82
C THR A 14 3.00 58.17 10.87
N MET A 15 3.81 57.73 9.92
CA MET A 15 3.58 56.53 9.14
C MET A 15 3.77 55.32 10.07
N ALA A 16 2.66 54.72 10.48
CA ALA A 16 2.67 53.38 11.10
C ALA A 16 2.98 52.33 10.01
N ILE A 17 4.21 51.83 9.98
CA ILE A 17 4.58 50.68 9.17
C ILE A 17 3.99 49.46 9.87
N THR A 18 2.82 49.00 9.46
CA THR A 18 2.32 47.67 9.82
C THR A 18 3.14 46.64 9.06
N ALA A 19 4.18 46.10 9.71
CA ALA A 19 4.84 44.90 9.25
C ALA A 19 3.83 43.74 9.31
N GLY A 20 3.10 43.51 8.24
CA GLY A 20 2.32 42.30 8.06
C GLY A 20 3.26 41.10 8.04
N CYS A 21 3.28 40.32 9.10
CA CYS A 21 3.83 38.97 9.05
C CYS A 21 2.97 38.19 8.06
N ALA A 22 3.36 38.20 6.79
CA ALA A 22 2.89 37.22 5.85
C ALA A 22 3.45 35.87 6.34
N SER A 23 2.62 35.10 7.02
CA SER A 23 2.90 33.69 7.25
C SER A 23 2.92 33.02 5.87
N SER A 24 4.10 32.96 5.28
CA SER A 24 4.33 32.10 4.11
C SER A 24 4.11 30.67 4.58
N SER A 25 2.91 30.13 4.32
CA SER A 25 2.72 28.69 4.38
C SER A 25 3.85 28.07 3.56
N PRO A 26 4.58 27.08 4.10
CA PRO A 26 5.58 26.40 3.31
C PRO A 26 4.90 25.94 2.01
N PRO A 27 5.56 26.04 0.86
CA PRO A 27 5.01 25.57 -0.41
C PRO A 27 4.54 24.14 -0.18
N ALA A 28 3.32 23.83 -0.62
CA ALA A 28 2.82 22.47 -0.61
C ALA A 28 3.92 21.62 -1.22
N ARG A 29 4.49 20.71 -0.44
CA ARG A 29 5.50 19.78 -0.96
C ARG A 29 4.82 19.09 -2.10
N ASN A 30 5.33 19.28 -3.30
CA ASN A 30 4.99 18.42 -4.42
C ASN A 30 5.30 17.01 -3.95
N VAL A 31 4.28 16.24 -3.65
CA VAL A 31 4.38 14.84 -3.19
C VAL A 31 4.86 13.95 -4.34
N THR A 32 4.86 14.50 -5.55
CA THR A 32 5.51 14.02 -6.74
C THR A 32 7.00 14.33 -6.62
N GLY A 33 7.84 13.50 -7.03
CA GLY A 33 9.28 13.62 -6.93
C GLY A 33 9.89 12.24 -6.85
N SER A 34 11.01 12.09 -6.19
CA SER A 34 11.69 10.80 -6.03
C SER A 34 10.89 9.75 -5.24
N TYR A 35 9.80 10.14 -4.57
CA TYR A 35 9.03 9.23 -3.73
C TYR A 35 8.13 8.29 -4.56
N TYR A 36 7.41 8.81 -5.54
CA TYR A 36 6.72 8.03 -6.57
C TYR A 36 6.52 8.86 -7.84
N PRO A 37 6.47 8.20 -9.02
CA PRO A 37 6.42 8.91 -10.29
C PRO A 37 5.04 9.52 -10.56
N ASP A 38 5.02 10.68 -11.22
CA ASP A 38 3.79 11.43 -11.53
C ASP A 38 2.78 10.63 -12.36
N TRP A 39 3.26 9.78 -13.27
CA TRP A 39 2.41 8.95 -14.12
C TRP A 39 1.58 7.92 -13.34
N LEU A 40 1.93 7.63 -12.09
CA LEU A 40 1.23 6.62 -11.29
C LEU A 40 -0.24 7.00 -11.06
N ALA A 41 -0.53 8.28 -10.86
CA ALA A 41 -1.89 8.78 -10.64
C ALA A 41 -2.81 8.63 -11.87
N THR A 42 -2.21 8.55 -13.07
CA THR A 42 -2.93 8.46 -14.37
C THR A 42 -2.76 7.13 -15.07
N ALA A 43 -2.12 6.16 -14.43
CA ALA A 43 -1.90 4.84 -15.01
C ALA A 43 -3.25 4.11 -15.19
N PRO A 44 -3.59 3.65 -16.40
CA PRO A 44 -4.95 3.22 -16.76
C PRO A 44 -5.40 1.97 -16.00
N HIS A 45 -4.47 1.13 -15.58
CA HIS A 45 -4.74 -0.13 -14.90
C HIS A 45 -4.01 -0.25 -13.56
N ALA A 46 -3.66 0.89 -12.93
CA ALA A 46 -3.14 0.88 -11.57
C ALA A 46 -4.16 0.23 -10.62
N PRO A 47 -3.77 -0.83 -9.87
CA PRO A 47 -4.69 -1.50 -8.96
C PRO A 47 -5.27 -0.54 -7.92
N VAL A 48 -6.58 -0.59 -7.77
CA VAL A 48 -7.35 0.08 -6.74
C VAL A 48 -8.20 -0.97 -6.03
N PHE A 49 -8.24 -0.93 -4.71
CA PHE A 49 -8.94 -1.89 -3.89
C PHE A 49 -9.99 -1.19 -3.04
N GLU A 50 -11.24 -1.60 -3.18
CA GLU A 50 -12.28 -1.26 -2.20
C GLU A 50 -12.23 -2.31 -1.10
N VAL A 51 -11.98 -1.89 0.13
CA VAL A 51 -11.83 -2.83 1.25
C VAL A 51 -12.82 -2.55 2.34
N ARG A 52 -13.34 -3.60 2.95
CA ARG A 52 -14.12 -3.54 4.18
C ARG A 52 -13.25 -3.93 5.35
N ASP A 53 -13.38 -3.19 6.43
CA ASP A 53 -12.67 -3.42 7.67
C ASP A 53 -13.61 -3.22 8.86
N THR A 54 -13.11 -3.39 10.06
CA THR A 54 -13.85 -3.08 11.28
C THR A 54 -13.60 -1.64 11.71
N VAL A 55 -14.57 -1.02 12.38
CA VAL A 55 -14.42 0.33 12.94
C VAL A 55 -13.54 0.34 14.19
N ASN A 56 -13.38 -0.81 14.84
CA ASN A 56 -12.56 -0.96 16.04
C ASN A 56 -12.13 -2.40 16.25
N LYS A 57 -11.30 -2.63 17.27
CA LYS A 57 -10.73 -3.95 17.61
C LYS A 57 -11.76 -5.01 18.06
N TYR A 58 -13.02 -4.68 18.19
CA TYR A 58 -14.09 -5.58 18.61
C TYR A 58 -14.93 -6.12 17.46
N GLY A 59 -14.47 -5.96 16.20
CA GLY A 59 -15.02 -6.67 15.05
C GLY A 59 -16.31 -6.09 14.46
N ARG A 60 -16.71 -4.89 14.85
CA ARG A 60 -17.86 -4.25 14.23
C ARG A 60 -17.46 -3.72 12.85
N TYR A 61 -18.14 -4.16 11.80
CA TYR A 61 -17.92 -3.68 10.45
C TYR A 61 -18.13 -2.17 10.30
N ALA A 62 -17.27 -1.54 9.52
CA ALA A 62 -17.50 -0.20 9.02
C ALA A 62 -18.73 -0.21 8.08
N ARG A 63 -19.49 0.89 8.09
CA ARG A 63 -20.60 1.08 7.15
C ARG A 63 -20.11 1.33 5.73
N GLU A 64 -18.97 2.01 5.63
CA GLU A 64 -18.34 2.43 4.38
C GLU A 64 -17.11 1.58 4.09
N THR A 65 -16.83 1.41 2.81
CA THR A 65 -15.56 0.85 2.36
C THR A 65 -14.44 1.88 2.44
N LYS A 66 -13.21 1.42 2.39
CA LYS A 66 -12.01 2.24 2.26
C LYS A 66 -11.36 1.95 0.93
N ARG A 67 -10.97 2.99 0.24
CA ARG A 67 -10.20 2.88 -0.98
C ARG A 67 -8.71 2.80 -0.63
N ILE A 68 -8.02 1.81 -1.20
CA ILE A 68 -6.56 1.67 -1.13
C ILE A 68 -6.02 1.67 -2.56
N ASP A 69 -5.01 2.48 -2.82
CA ASP A 69 -4.32 2.54 -4.10
C ASP A 69 -2.80 2.34 -3.95
N LEU A 70 -2.07 2.39 -5.07
CA LEU A 70 -0.63 2.20 -5.05
C LEU A 70 0.10 3.26 -4.23
N ALA A 71 -0.42 4.49 -4.14
CA ALA A 71 0.21 5.53 -3.33
C ALA A 71 0.17 5.20 -1.84
N ASP A 72 -0.92 4.57 -1.37
CA ASP A 72 -1.02 4.11 0.01
C ASP A 72 -0.03 2.98 0.30
N LEU A 73 0.12 2.04 -0.63
CA LEU A 73 1.09 0.94 -0.52
C LEU A 73 2.52 1.47 -0.49
N ILE A 74 2.85 2.44 -1.34
CA ILE A 74 4.17 3.08 -1.37
C ILE A 74 4.47 3.80 -0.05
N ARG A 75 3.50 4.54 0.50
CA ARG A 75 3.67 5.23 1.79
C ARG A 75 3.92 4.24 2.92
N PHE A 76 3.23 3.10 2.90
CA PHE A 76 3.42 2.05 3.90
C PHE A 76 4.79 1.37 3.75
N HIS A 77 5.18 1.03 2.53
CA HIS A 77 6.43 0.33 2.23
C HIS A 77 7.68 1.23 2.38
N GLY A 78 7.52 2.55 2.17
CA GLY A 78 8.59 3.55 2.33
C GLY A 78 9.26 3.98 1.02
N HIS A 79 9.10 3.25 -0.08
CA HIS A 79 9.63 3.62 -1.39
C HIS A 79 8.86 2.95 -2.53
N PHE A 80 9.08 3.44 -3.75
CA PHE A 80 8.50 2.86 -4.96
C PHE A 80 9.46 1.87 -5.62
N CYS A 81 9.00 0.65 -5.82
CA CYS A 81 9.76 -0.39 -6.52
C CYS A 81 8.86 -1.28 -7.39
N GLY A 82 9.48 -2.03 -8.31
CA GLY A 82 8.78 -2.97 -9.20
C GLY A 82 8.06 -4.08 -8.45
N GLY A 83 8.70 -4.65 -7.42
CA GLY A 83 8.14 -5.74 -6.62
C GLY A 83 6.87 -5.37 -5.86
N LEU A 84 6.75 -4.11 -5.40
CA LEU A 84 5.51 -3.61 -4.80
C LEU A 84 4.36 -3.63 -5.81
N VAL A 85 4.62 -3.16 -7.04
CA VAL A 85 3.60 -3.12 -8.10
C VAL A 85 3.24 -4.53 -8.55
N GLU A 86 4.21 -5.44 -8.68
CA GLU A 86 3.95 -6.86 -8.95
C GLU A 86 3.01 -7.48 -7.93
N ALA A 87 3.30 -7.27 -6.65
CA ALA A 87 2.49 -7.79 -5.56
C ALA A 87 1.06 -7.24 -5.61
N ALA A 88 0.89 -5.94 -5.84
CA ALA A 88 -0.42 -5.32 -5.96
C ALA A 88 -1.19 -5.85 -7.18
N VAL A 89 -0.56 -6.01 -8.34
CA VAL A 89 -1.15 -6.57 -9.56
C VAL A 89 -1.55 -8.03 -9.34
N SER A 90 -0.69 -8.85 -8.72
CA SER A 90 -1.02 -10.24 -8.39
C SER A 90 -2.21 -10.33 -7.46
N LEU A 91 -2.21 -9.56 -6.37
CA LEU A 91 -3.31 -9.58 -5.42
C LEU A 91 -4.61 -9.01 -5.98
N ARG A 92 -4.55 -8.10 -6.97
CA ARG A 92 -5.76 -7.67 -7.67
C ARG A 92 -6.46 -8.86 -8.36
N VAL A 93 -5.70 -9.69 -9.08
CA VAL A 93 -6.23 -10.88 -9.74
C VAL A 93 -6.80 -11.91 -8.75
N ALA A 94 -6.11 -12.12 -7.62
CA ALA A 94 -6.60 -13.01 -6.56
C ALA A 94 -7.90 -12.52 -5.93
N PHE A 95 -8.02 -11.21 -5.70
CA PHE A 95 -9.21 -10.64 -5.06
C PHE A 95 -10.38 -10.54 -6.01
N ASP A 96 -10.18 -10.35 -7.30
CA ASP A 96 -11.26 -10.42 -8.31
C ASP A 96 -11.94 -11.78 -8.30
N GLU A 97 -11.15 -12.85 -8.10
CA GLU A 97 -11.68 -14.23 -7.99
C GLU A 97 -12.40 -14.47 -6.66
N LEU A 98 -11.79 -14.06 -5.53
CA LEU A 98 -12.33 -14.34 -4.20
C LEU A 98 -13.48 -13.42 -3.79
N PHE A 99 -13.57 -12.22 -4.37
CA PHE A 99 -14.55 -11.18 -4.05
C PHE A 99 -15.16 -10.61 -5.33
N PRO A 100 -16.03 -11.35 -6.00
CA PRO A 100 -16.62 -10.93 -7.29
C PRO A 100 -17.51 -9.69 -7.17
N ASP A 101 -17.90 -9.31 -5.94
CA ASP A 101 -18.58 -8.04 -5.65
C ASP A 101 -17.64 -6.82 -5.62
N GLY A 102 -16.33 -7.05 -5.77
CA GLY A 102 -15.29 -6.02 -5.79
C GLY A 102 -14.89 -5.48 -4.42
N VAL A 103 -15.50 -5.96 -3.32
CA VAL A 103 -15.19 -5.48 -1.95
C VAL A 103 -14.41 -6.53 -1.17
N VAL A 104 -13.15 -6.28 -0.92
CA VAL A 104 -12.26 -7.17 -0.19
C VAL A 104 -12.52 -7.07 1.32
N ASP A 105 -12.99 -8.14 1.93
CA ASP A 105 -13.16 -8.21 3.39
C ASP A 105 -11.85 -8.55 4.08
N ARG A 106 -11.17 -7.55 4.62
CA ARG A 106 -9.88 -7.69 5.31
C ARG A 106 -9.96 -8.51 6.60
N THR A 107 -11.15 -8.77 7.11
CA THR A 107 -11.35 -9.60 8.31
C THR A 107 -11.55 -11.07 7.98
N ASP A 108 -11.72 -11.40 6.69
CA ASP A 108 -12.08 -12.73 6.19
C ASP A 108 -10.97 -13.37 5.34
N LEU A 109 -9.72 -12.97 5.57
CA LEU A 109 -8.59 -13.41 4.76
C LEU A 109 -7.47 -14.02 5.61
N ARG A 110 -6.85 -15.06 5.08
CA ARG A 110 -5.47 -15.45 5.39
C ARG A 110 -4.65 -15.54 4.11
N ILE A 111 -3.36 -15.30 4.22
CA ILE A 111 -2.46 -15.23 3.08
C ILE A 111 -1.12 -15.89 3.40
N ALA A 112 -0.54 -16.55 2.41
CA ALA A 112 0.86 -16.97 2.43
C ALA A 112 1.64 -16.20 1.36
N SER A 113 2.82 -15.78 1.69
CA SER A 113 3.81 -15.16 0.79
C SER A 113 5.21 -15.63 1.14
N ASN A 114 6.17 -15.40 0.26
CA ASN A 114 7.57 -15.57 0.66
C ASN A 114 8.00 -14.45 1.65
N ASN A 115 9.27 -14.46 2.04
CA ASN A 115 9.82 -13.48 2.99
C ASN A 115 10.35 -12.20 2.30
N SER A 116 9.80 -11.78 1.15
CA SER A 116 10.19 -10.52 0.54
C SER A 116 9.54 -9.33 1.25
N ALA A 117 10.28 -8.23 1.39
CA ALA A 117 9.76 -7.02 2.00
C ALA A 117 8.57 -6.46 1.19
N CYS A 118 8.72 -6.33 -0.14
CA CYS A 118 7.68 -5.78 -1.00
C CYS A 118 6.39 -6.61 -0.97
N GLY A 119 6.50 -7.93 -1.21
CA GLY A 119 5.35 -8.83 -1.20
C GLY A 119 4.68 -8.92 0.17
N GLY A 120 5.48 -9.00 1.24
CA GLY A 120 5.00 -9.08 2.62
C GLY A 120 4.24 -7.83 3.05
N ASP A 121 4.75 -6.65 2.74
CA ASP A 121 4.11 -5.39 3.10
C ASP A 121 2.78 -5.20 2.35
N VAL A 122 2.76 -5.47 1.04
CA VAL A 122 1.53 -5.39 0.24
C VAL A 122 0.50 -6.39 0.73
N ALA A 123 0.91 -7.64 0.99
CA ALA A 123 0.05 -8.67 1.54
C ALA A 123 -0.55 -8.22 2.89
N ALA A 124 0.28 -7.75 3.81
CA ALA A 124 -0.17 -7.30 5.11
C ALA A 124 -1.10 -6.08 5.04
N TYR A 125 -0.77 -5.11 4.18
CA TYR A 125 -1.58 -3.90 4.08
C TYR A 125 -2.94 -4.15 3.44
N LEU A 126 -3.00 -4.91 2.35
CA LEU A 126 -4.25 -5.19 1.63
C LEU A 126 -5.18 -6.15 2.38
N THR A 127 -4.64 -7.17 3.04
CA THR A 127 -5.44 -8.20 3.70
C THR A 127 -5.69 -7.94 5.17
N GLY A 128 -4.93 -7.02 5.78
CA GLY A 128 -4.94 -6.88 7.23
C GLY A 128 -4.31 -8.05 8.00
N ALA A 129 -3.77 -9.04 7.29
CA ALA A 129 -3.15 -10.22 7.87
C ALA A 129 -1.84 -9.90 8.60
N ARG A 130 -1.52 -10.67 9.63
CA ARG A 130 -0.30 -10.53 10.43
C ARG A 130 0.24 -11.91 10.82
N THR A 131 1.56 -12.05 10.79
CA THR A 131 2.23 -13.28 11.25
C THR A 131 1.91 -13.60 12.69
N ARG A 132 1.92 -12.58 13.58
CA ARG A 132 1.59 -12.73 14.99
C ARG A 132 0.17 -13.21 15.27
N PHE A 133 -0.74 -13.13 14.32
CA PHE A 133 -2.13 -13.60 14.48
C PHE A 133 -2.40 -14.91 13.72
N GLY A 134 -1.37 -15.51 13.08
CA GLY A 134 -1.55 -16.70 12.27
C GLY A 134 -2.45 -16.52 11.06
N THR A 135 -2.49 -15.30 10.52
CA THR A 135 -3.25 -14.97 9.31
C THR A 135 -2.37 -14.58 8.12
N HIS A 136 -1.09 -14.29 8.37
CA HIS A 136 -0.05 -14.16 7.35
C HIS A 136 1.03 -15.20 7.59
N PHE A 137 1.25 -16.08 6.64
CA PHE A 137 2.19 -17.18 6.69
C PHE A 137 3.37 -16.89 5.77
N ILE A 138 4.58 -17.21 6.23
CA ILE A 138 5.78 -17.11 5.42
C ILE A 138 6.09 -18.49 4.86
N ASP A 139 6.05 -18.59 3.54
CA ASP A 139 6.36 -19.81 2.81
C ASP A 139 7.53 -19.55 1.84
N PRO A 140 8.75 -20.00 2.15
CA PRO A 140 9.92 -19.79 1.31
C PRO A 140 9.87 -20.53 -0.03
N ALA A 141 8.92 -21.45 -0.23
CA ALA A 141 8.70 -22.11 -1.51
C ALA A 141 7.97 -21.24 -2.54
N LEU A 142 7.32 -20.15 -2.11
CA LEU A 142 6.71 -19.19 -3.00
C LEU A 142 7.75 -18.22 -3.56
N THR A 143 7.53 -17.74 -4.78
CA THR A 143 8.35 -16.65 -5.36
C THR A 143 7.95 -15.29 -4.79
N GLU A 144 8.74 -14.24 -5.04
CA GLU A 144 8.56 -12.91 -4.39
C GLU A 144 7.17 -12.28 -4.60
N SER A 145 6.56 -12.50 -5.76
CA SER A 145 5.26 -11.94 -6.10
C SER A 145 4.20 -13.04 -6.30
N GLU A 146 4.40 -14.15 -5.61
CA GLU A 146 3.48 -15.28 -5.56
C GLU A 146 2.79 -15.34 -4.20
N PHE A 147 1.48 -15.55 -4.23
CA PHE A 147 0.66 -15.57 -3.03
C PHE A 147 -0.32 -16.74 -3.08
N VAL A 148 -0.61 -17.30 -1.90
CA VAL A 148 -1.77 -18.15 -1.69
C VAL A 148 -2.73 -17.40 -0.78
N VAL A 149 -3.94 -17.14 -1.25
CA VAL A 149 -4.95 -16.36 -0.54
C VAL A 149 -6.16 -17.23 -0.29
N GLN A 150 -6.66 -17.22 0.92
CA GLN A 150 -7.89 -17.92 1.27
C GLN A 150 -8.90 -16.97 1.89
N ARG A 151 -10.13 -17.05 1.43
CA ARG A 151 -11.28 -16.50 2.13
C ARG A 151 -11.69 -17.45 3.24
N ALA A 152 -11.50 -17.03 4.49
CA ALA A 152 -11.63 -17.91 5.66
C ALA A 152 -13.06 -18.44 5.84
N SER A 153 -14.09 -17.62 5.59
CA SER A 153 -15.52 -18.00 5.76
C SER A 153 -15.99 -19.07 4.79
N THR A 154 -15.40 -19.13 3.59
CA THR A 154 -15.82 -20.09 2.53
C THR A 154 -14.83 -21.22 2.32
N GLY A 155 -13.58 -21.04 2.78
CA GLY A 155 -12.47 -21.94 2.46
C GLY A 155 -11.94 -21.80 1.02
N ALA A 156 -12.55 -20.95 0.18
CA ALA A 156 -12.08 -20.71 -1.18
C ALA A 156 -10.64 -20.22 -1.17
N THR A 157 -9.79 -20.91 -1.91
CA THR A 157 -8.35 -20.68 -1.92
C THR A 157 -7.88 -20.47 -3.35
N VAL A 158 -7.09 -19.44 -3.58
CA VAL A 158 -6.46 -19.16 -4.87
C VAL A 158 -4.95 -19.02 -4.68
N ARG A 159 -4.20 -19.42 -5.68
CA ARG A 159 -2.77 -19.16 -5.81
C ARG A 159 -2.56 -18.27 -7.03
N VAL A 160 -1.81 -17.22 -6.86
CA VAL A 160 -1.58 -16.21 -7.90
C VAL A 160 -0.10 -15.88 -7.98
N ARG A 161 0.38 -15.60 -9.18
CA ARG A 161 1.74 -15.10 -9.40
C ARG A 161 1.81 -14.20 -10.63
N ILE A 162 2.85 -13.40 -10.70
CA ILE A 162 3.23 -12.70 -11.94
C ILE A 162 3.61 -13.73 -13.01
N ARG A 163 3.24 -13.45 -14.25
CA ARG A 163 3.66 -14.24 -15.41
C ARG A 163 5.17 -14.08 -15.61
N PRO A 164 5.94 -15.17 -15.63
CA PRO A 164 7.41 -15.11 -15.69
C PRO A 164 7.95 -14.29 -16.87
N GLU A 165 7.23 -14.29 -18.00
CA GLU A 165 7.57 -13.55 -19.21
C GLU A 165 7.41 -12.03 -19.08
N THR A 166 6.72 -11.55 -18.05
CA THR A 166 6.57 -10.10 -17.84
C THR A 166 7.78 -9.47 -17.19
N TYR A 167 8.59 -10.26 -16.48
CA TYR A 167 9.75 -9.76 -15.74
C TYR A 167 10.95 -9.51 -16.65
N PRO A 168 11.44 -8.26 -16.77
CA PRO A 168 12.52 -7.94 -17.68
C PRO A 168 13.85 -8.57 -17.28
N VAL A 169 14.55 -9.14 -18.25
CA VAL A 169 15.87 -9.77 -18.03
C VAL A 169 16.89 -8.76 -17.51
N GLU A 170 16.81 -7.50 -17.99
CA GLU A 170 17.70 -6.41 -17.58
C GLU A 170 17.56 -6.08 -16.09
N VAL A 171 16.34 -6.02 -15.58
CA VAL A 171 16.07 -5.80 -14.15
C VAL A 171 16.69 -6.91 -13.32
N ARG A 172 16.47 -8.16 -13.71
CA ARG A 172 17.03 -9.33 -13.02
C ARG A 172 18.55 -9.33 -13.04
N THR A 173 19.15 -9.01 -14.17
CA THR A 173 20.61 -8.97 -14.32
C THR A 173 21.22 -7.89 -13.44
N GLN A 174 20.62 -6.69 -13.44
CA GLN A 174 21.11 -5.58 -12.63
C GLN A 174 20.94 -5.84 -11.13
N MET A 175 19.81 -6.44 -10.73
CA MET A 175 19.55 -6.82 -9.34
C MET A 175 20.64 -7.76 -8.81
N ARG A 176 20.99 -8.83 -9.56
CA ARG A 176 22.05 -9.76 -9.16
C ARG A 176 23.41 -9.09 -8.96
N ARG A 177 23.74 -8.09 -9.81
CA ARG A 177 24.99 -7.33 -9.67
C ARG A 177 25.01 -6.50 -8.38
N ILE A 178 23.88 -5.88 -8.06
CA ILE A 178 23.70 -5.08 -6.84
C ILE A 178 23.82 -5.98 -5.61
N GLU A 179 23.14 -7.11 -5.60
CA GLU A 179 23.17 -8.09 -4.50
C GLU A 179 24.57 -8.69 -4.28
N ALA A 180 25.35 -8.83 -5.34
CA ALA A 180 26.75 -9.25 -5.26
C ALA A 180 27.71 -8.17 -4.75
N GLY A 181 27.22 -6.98 -4.43
CA GLY A 181 28.03 -5.86 -3.92
C GLY A 181 28.93 -5.20 -4.97
N HIS A 182 28.62 -5.38 -6.25
CA HIS A 182 29.44 -4.85 -7.36
C HIS A 182 28.81 -3.63 -8.04
N ALA A 183 27.86 -2.95 -7.37
CA ALA A 183 27.17 -1.82 -7.96
C ALA A 183 27.77 -0.47 -7.57
N GLU A 184 28.09 0.32 -8.57
CA GLU A 184 28.41 1.72 -8.40
C GLU A 184 27.13 2.58 -8.20
N PRO A 185 27.20 3.79 -7.59
CA PRO A 185 26.01 4.63 -7.36
C PRO A 185 25.17 4.87 -8.62
N ARG A 186 25.78 5.09 -9.78
CA ARG A 186 25.07 5.26 -11.07
C ARG A 186 24.30 4.00 -11.51
N GLU A 187 24.76 2.83 -11.12
CA GLU A 187 24.08 1.58 -11.43
C GLU A 187 22.82 1.41 -10.57
N LEU A 188 22.82 1.93 -9.33
CA LEU A 188 21.64 1.99 -8.47
C LEU A 188 20.57 2.92 -9.07
N GLU A 189 20.96 4.10 -9.54
CA GLU A 189 20.05 5.04 -10.21
C GLU A 189 19.45 4.42 -11.48
N ARG A 190 20.27 3.74 -12.29
CA ARG A 190 19.81 3.02 -13.47
C ARG A 190 18.86 1.90 -13.12
N PHE A 191 19.14 1.14 -12.07
CA PHE A 191 18.26 0.07 -11.60
C PHE A 191 16.90 0.61 -11.17
N GLN A 192 16.87 1.72 -10.43
CA GLN A 192 15.63 2.40 -10.07
C GLN A 192 14.82 2.80 -11.31
N ALA A 193 15.46 3.39 -12.31
CA ALA A 193 14.79 3.77 -13.56
C ALA A 193 14.21 2.55 -14.28
N LEU A 194 14.93 1.43 -14.34
CA LEU A 194 14.45 0.17 -14.92
C LEU A 194 13.24 -0.39 -14.16
N GLN A 195 13.26 -0.33 -12.84
CA GLN A 195 12.13 -0.74 -12.01
C GLN A 195 10.89 0.12 -12.25
N TRP A 196 11.05 1.43 -12.41
CA TRP A 196 9.95 2.34 -12.71
C TRP A 196 9.36 2.09 -14.10
N GLU A 197 10.21 1.85 -15.08
CA GLU A 197 9.75 1.49 -16.44
C GLU A 197 9.00 0.16 -16.43
N TYR A 198 9.51 -0.82 -15.70
CA TYR A 198 8.83 -2.10 -15.52
C TYR A 198 7.47 -1.94 -14.84
N ALA A 199 7.41 -1.22 -13.74
CA ALA A 199 6.17 -0.92 -13.04
C ALA A 199 5.16 -0.22 -13.95
N ARG A 200 5.60 0.75 -14.77
CA ARG A 200 4.75 1.44 -15.75
C ARG A 200 4.16 0.47 -16.77
N ARG A 201 4.93 -0.51 -17.23
CA ARG A 201 4.42 -1.55 -18.14
C ARG A 201 3.39 -2.45 -17.47
N LEU A 202 3.56 -2.78 -16.17
CA LEU A 202 2.59 -3.57 -15.42
C LEU A 202 1.24 -2.86 -15.30
N VAL A 203 1.24 -1.58 -14.91
CA VAL A 203 -0.01 -0.82 -14.74
C VAL A 203 -0.54 -0.21 -16.04
N GLY A 204 0.17 -0.40 -17.14
CA GLY A 204 -0.26 -0.03 -18.51
C GLY A 204 -1.18 -1.06 -19.16
N ARG A 205 -1.39 -2.22 -18.55
CA ARG A 205 -2.21 -3.33 -19.04
C ARG A 205 -3.12 -3.86 -17.94
N PRO A 206 -4.23 -4.55 -18.29
CA PRO A 206 -5.08 -5.22 -17.30
C PRO A 206 -4.27 -6.15 -16.39
N PRO A 207 -4.55 -6.23 -15.08
CA PRO A 207 -3.85 -7.10 -14.15
C PRO A 207 -3.80 -8.56 -14.58
N SER A 208 -4.86 -9.09 -15.18
CA SER A 208 -4.94 -10.47 -15.68
C SER A 208 -3.99 -10.79 -16.84
N GLU A 209 -3.48 -9.79 -17.54
CA GLU A 209 -2.45 -9.96 -18.56
C GLU A 209 -1.04 -10.05 -17.97
N ALA A 210 -0.83 -9.48 -16.79
CA ALA A 210 0.46 -9.46 -16.11
C ALA A 210 0.60 -10.55 -15.04
N ALA A 211 -0.50 -10.92 -14.38
CA ALA A 211 -0.54 -11.97 -13.37
C ALA A 211 -1.52 -13.08 -13.78
N MET A 212 -1.37 -14.25 -13.16
CA MET A 212 -2.19 -15.41 -13.46
C MET A 212 -2.51 -16.21 -12.20
N LEU A 213 -3.72 -16.74 -12.14
CA LEU A 213 -4.05 -17.79 -11.21
C LEU A 213 -3.34 -19.08 -11.62
N VAL A 214 -2.85 -19.80 -10.64
CA VAL A 214 -2.30 -21.14 -10.80
C VAL A 214 -3.06 -22.07 -9.87
N ASP A 215 -3.00 -23.37 -10.16
CA ASP A 215 -3.67 -24.37 -9.32
C ASP A 215 -3.12 -24.29 -7.89
N ALA A 216 -3.99 -24.03 -6.92
CA ALA A 216 -3.66 -24.04 -5.51
C ALA A 216 -3.60 -25.47 -4.96
N GLY A 217 -4.27 -26.42 -5.62
CA GLY A 217 -4.39 -27.80 -5.15
C GLY A 217 -4.87 -27.86 -3.70
N SER A 218 -4.37 -28.85 -2.97
CA SER A 218 -4.47 -28.91 -1.50
C SER A 218 -3.29 -28.19 -0.87
N TYR A 219 -3.29 -26.84 -0.89
CA TYR A 219 -2.18 -26.08 -0.30
C TYR A 219 -2.04 -26.37 1.19
N ALA A 220 -0.88 -26.93 1.56
CA ALA A 220 -0.56 -27.17 2.95
C ALA A 220 -0.06 -25.86 3.59
N TRP A 221 -0.88 -25.25 4.44
CA TRP A 221 -0.50 -24.03 5.14
C TRP A 221 0.70 -24.28 6.06
N PRO A 222 1.77 -23.45 6.00
CA PRO A 222 2.89 -23.57 6.93
C PRO A 222 2.44 -23.43 8.39
N GLU A 223 3.23 -24.00 9.30
CA GLU A 223 3.05 -23.71 10.72
C GLU A 223 3.27 -22.20 10.97
N PRO A 224 2.48 -21.58 11.87
CA PRO A 224 2.67 -20.20 12.22
C PRO A 224 4.10 -19.92 12.72
N ALA A 225 4.73 -18.90 12.21
CA ALA A 225 6.10 -18.52 12.58
C ALA A 225 6.25 -18.13 14.07
N CYS A 226 5.14 -17.83 14.72
CA CYS A 226 5.10 -17.45 16.12
C CYS A 226 4.02 -18.29 16.84
N ARG A 227 4.38 -18.93 17.94
CA ARG A 227 3.44 -19.75 18.74
C ARG A 227 2.66 -18.93 19.77
N ASP A 228 3.21 -17.83 20.24
CA ASP A 228 2.51 -16.87 21.11
C ASP A 228 1.75 -15.87 20.23
N LEU A 229 0.68 -16.37 19.64
CA LEU A 229 -0.14 -15.59 18.73
C LEU A 229 -1.11 -14.73 19.53
N GLY A 230 -0.96 -13.43 19.41
CA GLY A 230 -2.01 -12.53 19.84
C GLY A 230 -3.29 -12.86 19.04
N ARG A 231 -4.44 -12.74 19.69
CA ARG A 231 -5.73 -12.97 19.03
C ARG A 231 -6.16 -11.73 18.28
N ARG A 232 -6.53 -11.88 17.02
CA ARG A 232 -7.15 -10.80 16.23
C ARG A 232 -8.63 -10.73 16.60
N ARG A 233 -8.97 -9.89 17.56
CA ARG A 233 -10.33 -9.81 18.10
C ARG A 233 -11.37 -9.30 17.11
N ASP A 234 -10.97 -8.54 16.12
CA ASP A 234 -11.86 -8.10 15.05
C ASP A 234 -12.37 -9.26 14.19
N ASN A 235 -11.61 -10.36 14.06
CA ASN A 235 -12.10 -11.59 13.43
C ASN A 235 -13.07 -12.37 14.31
N ASP A 236 -12.88 -12.32 15.63
CA ASP A 236 -13.75 -13.01 16.59
C ASP A 236 -15.15 -12.40 16.67
N PHE A 237 -15.24 -11.09 16.50
CA PHE A 237 -16.48 -10.34 16.63
C PHE A 237 -16.98 -9.77 15.32
N ARG A 238 -16.49 -10.31 14.21
CA ARG A 238 -16.90 -9.92 12.86
C ARG A 238 -18.43 -9.91 12.72
N GLY A 239 -18.96 -8.79 12.25
CA GLY A 239 -20.39 -8.62 12.05
C GLY A 239 -21.22 -8.50 13.33
N ALA A 240 -20.60 -8.33 14.50
CA ALA A 240 -21.32 -8.11 15.74
C ALA A 240 -22.27 -6.90 15.63
N PRO A 241 -23.57 -7.07 16.01
CA PRO A 241 -24.52 -5.97 15.98
C PRO A 241 -24.15 -4.86 16.94
N SER A 242 -24.55 -3.63 16.62
CA SER A 242 -24.37 -2.48 17.52
C SER A 242 -25.18 -2.68 18.79
N GLY A 243 -24.52 -2.86 19.92
CA GLY A 243 -25.16 -2.95 21.25
C GLY A 243 -25.42 -4.33 21.81
N GLY A 244 -25.09 -5.42 21.07
CA GLY A 244 -25.14 -6.77 21.59
C GLY A 244 -23.77 -7.29 22.02
N ARG A 245 -23.68 -8.08 23.08
CA ARG A 245 -22.53 -8.94 23.32
C ARG A 245 -22.55 -10.02 22.24
N ALA A 246 -21.53 -10.05 21.40
CA ALA A 246 -21.34 -11.18 20.50
C ALA A 246 -21.10 -12.43 21.38
N SER A 247 -21.87 -13.47 21.15
CA SER A 247 -21.54 -14.79 21.69
C SER A 247 -20.17 -15.19 21.12
N PRO A 248 -19.26 -15.74 21.93
CA PRO A 248 -18.04 -16.33 21.40
C PRO A 248 -18.42 -17.39 20.36
N LEU A 249 -17.82 -17.33 19.19
CA LEU A 249 -17.94 -18.39 18.20
C LEU A 249 -17.37 -19.69 18.78
N PRO A 250 -18.00 -20.83 18.50
CA PRO A 250 -17.57 -22.13 19.00
C PRO A 250 -16.17 -22.52 18.61
#